data_7cc5e8a842283378c912bc921f88c447
#
_entry.id   7cc5e8a842283378c912bc921f88c447
#
_cell.length_a   1.000
_cell.length_b   1.000
_cell.length_c   1.000
_cell.angle_alpha   90.00
_cell.angle_beta   90.00
_cell.angle_gamma   90.00
#
_symmetry.space_group_name_H-M   'P 1'
#
loop_
_entity.id
_entity.type
_entity.pdbx_description
1 polymer ?
#
loop_
_entity_poly.entity_id
_entity_poly.type
_entity_poly.pdbx_seq_one_letter_code
_entity_poly.pdbx_strand_id
1 'polypeptide(L)'
;MHTEPVLTQCRLAGLPHLASGKVRDMFAVGDDLLVVTTDRLSAFDVVMANGIPWKGKVLNRLSEFWFRFLDVPNHLLTCDVDEMPATVRAHADILRDRAMLVRRAEPFPVECVARGYLIGSGWSDYQKTGAVCGITLPAGLRQAARLPEPIFTPATKAVTGHDENIGFDEMVAVVGRETAERLRALTLSIYTRGAAYAETKGLILADTKLEFGLVDGCITLIDEVLTPDSSRYWPAADYREGISPPSFDKQFVRDYLESIHFAKTPPGPTLPPDVVARTSEKYREAFRVLTGGGTIHALAR
;
A
#
# COMPACT_ATOMS: atom_id res chain seq x y z
N MET A 1 25.60 15.20 -2.95
CA MET A 1 24.55 14.22 -2.65
C MET A 1 24.25 13.45 -3.92
N HIS A 2 24.51 12.14 -3.95
CA HIS A 2 24.11 11.32 -5.09
C HIS A 2 22.57 11.27 -5.10
N THR A 3 21.97 11.90 -6.10
CA THR A 3 20.53 11.80 -6.34
C THR A 3 20.26 10.42 -6.90
N GLU A 4 19.44 9.61 -6.19
CA GLU A 4 18.97 8.33 -6.71
C GLU A 4 18.24 8.54 -8.04
N PRO A 5 18.59 7.79 -9.10
CA PRO A 5 17.86 7.85 -10.37
C PRO A 5 16.38 7.46 -10.17
N VAL A 6 15.49 8.24 -10.77
CA VAL A 6 14.03 8.00 -10.68
C VAL A 6 13.61 7.04 -11.78
N LEU A 7 13.01 5.91 -11.40
CA LEU A 7 12.45 4.92 -12.32
C LEU A 7 10.93 5.09 -12.44
N THR A 8 10.45 5.68 -13.55
CA THR A 8 9.01 5.81 -13.82
C THR A 8 8.48 4.79 -14.82
N GLN A 9 9.36 4.19 -15.62
CA GLN A 9 9.03 3.11 -16.54
C GLN A 9 10.10 2.02 -16.44
N CYS A 10 9.70 0.78 -16.27
CA CYS A 10 10.61 -0.35 -16.28
C CYS A 10 10.52 -1.10 -17.62
N ARG A 11 11.66 -1.31 -18.26
CA ARG A 11 11.78 -2.13 -19.48
C ARG A 11 12.93 -3.09 -19.30
N LEU A 12 12.63 -4.38 -19.33
CA LEU A 12 13.58 -5.46 -19.11
C LEU A 12 13.66 -6.30 -20.37
N ALA A 13 14.78 -6.21 -21.08
CA ALA A 13 14.99 -6.99 -22.29
C ALA A 13 14.97 -8.50 -21.96
N GLY A 14 14.24 -9.28 -22.77
CA GLY A 14 14.14 -10.72 -22.57
C GLY A 14 13.12 -11.18 -21.53
N LEU A 15 12.41 -10.27 -20.86
CA LEU A 15 11.32 -10.59 -19.94
C LEU A 15 9.98 -10.06 -20.50
N PRO A 16 8.97 -10.94 -20.71
CA PRO A 16 7.66 -10.52 -21.19
C PRO A 16 6.99 -9.57 -20.18
N HIS A 17 6.72 -8.33 -20.61
CA HIS A 17 5.92 -7.39 -19.83
C HIS A 17 4.45 -7.79 -19.88
N LEU A 18 3.81 -7.91 -18.72
CA LEU A 18 2.41 -8.34 -18.60
C LEU A 18 1.46 -7.17 -18.39
N ALA A 19 1.81 -6.27 -17.46
CA ALA A 19 0.97 -5.13 -17.12
C ALA A 19 1.76 -4.02 -16.41
N SER A 20 1.24 -2.80 -16.49
CA SER A 20 1.68 -1.65 -15.70
C SER A 20 0.51 -1.14 -14.88
N GLY A 21 0.65 -1.15 -13.56
CA GLY A 21 -0.26 -0.48 -12.63
C GLY A 21 0.14 0.97 -12.38
N LYS A 22 -0.54 1.60 -11.42
CA LYS A 22 -0.27 3.01 -11.02
C LYS A 22 1.17 3.20 -10.52
N VAL A 23 1.76 2.19 -9.87
CA VAL A 23 3.11 2.24 -9.26
C VAL A 23 3.98 1.03 -9.56
N ARG A 24 3.46 -0.07 -10.10
CA ARG A 24 4.20 -1.31 -10.35
C ARG A 24 4.14 -1.73 -11.80
N ASP A 25 5.21 -2.35 -12.27
CA ASP A 25 5.27 -3.05 -13.55
C ASP A 25 5.47 -4.53 -13.28
N MET A 26 4.77 -5.39 -14.03
CA MET A 26 4.77 -6.84 -13.86
C MET A 26 5.33 -7.54 -15.09
N PHE A 27 6.22 -8.51 -14.86
CA PHE A 27 6.84 -9.32 -15.91
C PHE A 27 6.67 -10.80 -15.63
N ALA A 28 6.57 -11.62 -16.68
CA ALA A 28 6.55 -13.07 -16.54
C ALA A 28 7.97 -13.62 -16.34
N VAL A 29 8.13 -14.54 -15.38
CA VAL A 29 9.37 -15.29 -15.11
C VAL A 29 9.01 -16.75 -14.90
N GLY A 30 8.93 -17.51 -16.00
CA GLY A 30 8.37 -18.86 -15.95
C GLY A 30 6.91 -18.84 -15.49
N ASP A 31 6.61 -19.63 -14.47
CA ASP A 31 5.28 -19.67 -13.84
C ASP A 31 5.07 -18.57 -12.79
N ASP A 32 6.14 -17.85 -12.44
CA ASP A 32 6.13 -16.79 -11.43
C ASP A 32 5.97 -15.40 -12.06
N LEU A 33 5.89 -14.38 -11.18
CA LEU A 33 5.86 -12.98 -11.55
C LEU A 33 7.04 -12.22 -10.94
N LEU A 34 7.68 -11.38 -11.75
CA LEU A 34 8.55 -10.32 -11.25
C LEU A 34 7.73 -9.04 -11.12
N VAL A 35 7.56 -8.57 -9.90
CA VAL A 35 6.89 -7.29 -9.59
C VAL A 35 7.95 -6.24 -9.35
N VAL A 36 7.98 -5.18 -10.18
CA VAL A 36 8.93 -4.08 -10.07
C VAL A 36 8.21 -2.84 -9.57
N THR A 37 8.54 -2.39 -8.38
CA THR A 37 7.99 -1.17 -7.80
C THR A 37 8.74 0.04 -8.33
N THR A 38 8.04 0.88 -9.08
CA THR A 38 8.58 2.09 -9.69
C THR A 38 8.49 3.29 -8.72
N ASP A 39 9.10 4.39 -9.12
CA ASP A 39 9.03 5.65 -8.37
C ASP A 39 7.83 6.52 -8.77
N ARG A 40 6.89 5.97 -9.59
CA ARG A 40 5.62 6.65 -9.88
C ARG A 40 4.84 6.91 -8.60
N LEU A 41 4.24 8.09 -8.53
CA LEU A 41 3.30 8.46 -7.48
C LEU A 41 1.90 8.62 -8.07
N SER A 42 0.91 8.00 -7.44
CA SER A 42 -0.51 8.21 -7.76
C SER A 42 -1.22 8.85 -6.57
N ALA A 43 -1.98 9.90 -6.82
CA ALA A 43 -2.89 10.52 -5.86
C ALA A 43 -4.22 10.81 -6.55
N PHE A 44 -5.36 10.59 -5.85
CA PHE A 44 -6.71 10.68 -6.45
C PHE A 44 -6.85 9.83 -7.71
N ASP A 45 -6.24 8.63 -7.72
CA ASP A 45 -6.19 7.70 -8.86
C ASP A 45 -5.48 8.21 -10.12
N VAL A 46 -4.86 9.37 -10.05
CA VAL A 46 -4.07 9.94 -11.14
C VAL A 46 -2.58 9.78 -10.87
N VAL A 47 -1.83 9.27 -11.85
CA VAL A 47 -0.37 9.17 -11.79
C VAL A 47 0.23 10.54 -12.12
N MET A 48 1.13 11.02 -11.25
CA MET A 48 1.83 12.30 -11.44
C MET A 48 2.84 12.21 -12.58
N ALA A 49 3.13 13.35 -13.23
CA ALA A 49 4.02 13.40 -14.39
C ALA A 49 5.47 13.04 -14.04
N ASN A 50 5.92 13.30 -12.82
CA ASN A 50 7.25 12.95 -12.33
C ASN A 50 7.18 11.98 -11.15
N GLY A 51 8.26 11.19 -10.96
CA GLY A 51 8.36 10.23 -9.87
C GLY A 51 9.02 10.81 -8.62
N ILE A 52 8.96 10.04 -7.54
CA ILE A 52 9.55 10.37 -6.24
C ILE A 52 10.80 9.50 -6.03
N PRO A 53 12.01 10.08 -5.94
CA PRO A 53 13.23 9.31 -5.68
C PRO A 53 13.08 8.40 -4.45
N TRP A 54 13.63 7.19 -4.51
CA TRP A 54 13.60 6.18 -3.45
C TRP A 54 12.26 5.50 -3.21
N LYS A 55 11.14 6.05 -3.68
CA LYS A 55 9.79 5.55 -3.35
C LYS A 55 9.65 4.06 -3.65
N GLY A 56 10.01 3.62 -4.85
CA GLY A 56 9.88 2.21 -5.24
C GLY A 56 10.70 1.28 -4.35
N LYS A 57 11.94 1.67 -4.03
CA LYS A 57 12.81 0.89 -3.13
C LYS A 57 12.24 0.81 -1.72
N VAL A 58 11.77 1.92 -1.18
CA VAL A 58 11.15 1.97 0.15
C VAL A 58 9.93 1.06 0.24
N LEU A 59 9.01 1.15 -0.73
CA LEU A 59 7.79 0.34 -0.71
C LEU A 59 8.08 -1.16 -0.81
N ASN A 60 9.00 -1.54 -1.70
CA ASN A 60 9.38 -2.94 -1.88
C ASN A 60 10.02 -3.52 -0.61
N ARG A 61 10.98 -2.79 -0.02
CA ARG A 61 11.66 -3.22 1.20
C ARG A 61 10.76 -3.23 2.44
N LEU A 62 9.80 -2.29 2.54
CA LEU A 62 8.79 -2.35 3.59
C LEU A 62 7.85 -3.55 3.42
N SER A 63 7.42 -3.84 2.19
CA SER A 63 6.62 -5.05 1.93
C SER A 63 7.36 -6.32 2.32
N GLU A 64 8.65 -6.45 1.95
CA GLU A 64 9.50 -7.56 2.35
C GLU A 64 9.59 -7.69 3.88
N PHE A 65 9.89 -6.58 4.57
CA PHE A 65 9.93 -6.55 6.03
C PHE A 65 8.62 -7.06 6.65
N TRP A 66 7.49 -6.58 6.17
CA TRP A 66 6.18 -6.96 6.70
C TRP A 66 5.79 -8.40 6.36
N PHE A 67 6.06 -8.89 5.13
CA PHE A 67 5.82 -10.29 4.78
C PHE A 67 6.56 -11.24 5.73
N ARG A 68 7.80 -10.93 6.08
CA ARG A 68 8.60 -11.72 7.02
C ARG A 68 8.12 -11.59 8.46
N PHE A 69 7.77 -10.37 8.89
CA PHE A 69 7.33 -10.09 10.27
C PHE A 69 5.97 -10.70 10.59
N LEU A 70 5.03 -10.65 9.64
CA LEU A 70 3.66 -11.08 9.86
C LEU A 70 3.51 -12.61 9.87
N ASP A 71 4.41 -13.35 9.24
CA ASP A 71 4.40 -14.81 9.18
C ASP A 71 3.00 -15.35 8.78
N VAL A 72 2.43 -14.79 7.71
CA VAL A 72 1.17 -15.22 7.10
C VAL A 72 1.44 -15.77 5.70
N PRO A 73 0.62 -16.70 5.19
CA PRO A 73 0.75 -17.13 3.80
C PRO A 73 0.77 -15.93 2.86
N ASN A 74 1.84 -15.80 2.11
CA ASN A 74 2.03 -14.71 1.16
C ASN A 74 2.73 -15.19 -0.11
N HIS A 75 2.69 -14.39 -1.15
CA HIS A 75 3.17 -14.77 -2.48
C HIS A 75 4.68 -14.57 -2.68
N LEU A 76 5.39 -13.96 -1.73
CA LEU A 76 6.81 -13.62 -1.86
C LEU A 76 7.67 -14.88 -1.94
N LEU A 77 8.53 -14.95 -2.98
CA LEU A 77 9.60 -15.92 -3.08
C LEU A 77 10.92 -15.30 -2.61
N THR A 78 11.35 -14.21 -3.25
CA THR A 78 12.56 -13.48 -2.84
C THR A 78 12.51 -12.03 -3.30
N CYS A 79 13.19 -11.14 -2.55
CA CYS A 79 13.54 -9.78 -2.97
C CYS A 79 15.04 -9.66 -3.30
N ASP A 80 15.83 -10.71 -3.07
CA ASP A 80 17.23 -10.70 -3.45
C ASP A 80 17.40 -11.03 -4.93
N VAL A 81 17.81 -10.01 -5.70
CA VAL A 81 18.01 -10.17 -7.15
C VAL A 81 19.08 -11.21 -7.47
N ASP A 82 20.04 -11.43 -6.58
CA ASP A 82 21.12 -12.41 -6.79
C ASP A 82 20.63 -13.87 -6.68
N GLU A 83 19.47 -14.08 -6.03
CA GLU A 83 18.78 -15.39 -5.95
C GLU A 83 17.80 -15.63 -7.11
N MET A 84 17.48 -14.59 -7.91
CA MET A 84 16.53 -14.70 -9.01
C MET A 84 17.14 -15.38 -10.25
N PRO A 85 16.32 -15.84 -11.22
CA PRO A 85 16.80 -16.42 -12.48
C PRO A 85 17.78 -15.52 -13.23
N ALA A 86 18.68 -16.10 -14.01
CA ALA A 86 19.73 -15.36 -14.74
C ALA A 86 19.18 -14.24 -15.65
N THR A 87 18.04 -14.45 -16.26
CA THR A 87 17.35 -13.45 -17.08
C THR A 87 16.93 -12.21 -16.29
N VAL A 88 16.63 -12.35 -15.01
CA VAL A 88 16.30 -11.23 -14.10
C VAL A 88 17.58 -10.60 -13.59
N ARG A 89 18.58 -11.42 -13.17
CA ARG A 89 19.89 -10.92 -12.67
C ARG A 89 20.63 -10.06 -13.68
N ALA A 90 20.42 -10.29 -14.98
CA ALA A 90 20.98 -9.43 -16.03
C ALA A 90 20.57 -7.94 -15.92
N HIS A 91 19.55 -7.63 -15.13
CA HIS A 91 19.05 -6.28 -14.89
C HIS A 91 19.21 -5.84 -13.42
N ALA A 92 20.16 -6.44 -12.69
CA ALA A 92 20.31 -6.23 -11.24
C ALA A 92 20.54 -4.75 -10.85
N ASP A 93 21.21 -3.98 -11.68
CA ASP A 93 21.47 -2.55 -11.50
C ASP A 93 20.17 -1.73 -11.39
N ILE A 94 19.12 -2.11 -12.14
CA ILE A 94 17.80 -1.47 -12.12
C ILE A 94 16.94 -2.05 -10.98
N LEU A 95 17.01 -3.36 -10.75
CA LEU A 95 16.03 -4.12 -9.96
C LEU A 95 16.35 -4.14 -8.45
N ARG A 96 17.60 -3.92 -8.04
CA ARG A 96 18.00 -3.99 -6.64
C ARG A 96 17.12 -3.10 -5.75
N ASP A 97 16.65 -3.68 -4.65
CA ASP A 97 15.77 -3.09 -3.64
C ASP A 97 14.33 -2.77 -4.10
N ARG A 98 14.00 -2.84 -5.40
CA ARG A 98 12.69 -2.45 -5.92
C ARG A 98 11.89 -3.56 -6.61
N ALA A 99 12.44 -4.76 -6.65
CA ALA A 99 11.81 -5.90 -7.28
C ALA A 99 11.58 -7.04 -6.28
N MET A 100 10.50 -7.77 -6.48
CA MET A 100 10.23 -9.04 -5.82
C MET A 100 9.83 -10.09 -6.83
N LEU A 101 10.37 -11.28 -6.70
CA LEU A 101 9.88 -12.48 -7.38
C LEU A 101 8.79 -13.09 -6.52
N VAL A 102 7.63 -13.33 -7.10
CA VAL A 102 6.45 -13.80 -6.37
C VAL A 102 5.75 -14.92 -7.13
N ARG A 103 5.08 -15.81 -6.39
CA ARG A 103 4.19 -16.81 -6.99
C ARG A 103 3.02 -16.11 -7.67
N ARG A 104 2.61 -16.63 -8.82
CA ARG A 104 1.40 -16.15 -9.49
C ARG A 104 0.19 -16.55 -8.68
N ALA A 105 -0.67 -15.59 -8.37
CA ALA A 105 -1.91 -15.80 -7.67
C ALA A 105 -3.11 -15.42 -8.56
N GLU A 106 -4.26 -16.03 -8.30
CA GLU A 106 -5.53 -15.59 -8.84
C GLU A 106 -6.14 -14.58 -7.85
N PRO A 107 -6.15 -13.27 -8.14
CA PRO A 107 -6.58 -12.25 -7.19
C PRO A 107 -8.08 -12.28 -6.96
N PHE A 108 -8.52 -12.07 -5.71
CA PHE A 108 -9.92 -11.80 -5.44
C PHE A 108 -10.32 -10.42 -5.95
N PRO A 109 -11.53 -10.25 -6.50
CA PRO A 109 -12.02 -8.98 -7.06
C PRO A 109 -12.52 -8.00 -5.96
N VAL A 110 -11.92 -8.05 -4.80
CA VAL A 110 -12.24 -7.21 -3.63
C VAL A 110 -10.97 -6.71 -2.97
N GLU A 111 -11.05 -5.49 -2.43
CA GLU A 111 -10.02 -4.93 -1.56
C GLU A 111 -10.42 -5.12 -0.10
N CYS A 112 -9.48 -5.54 0.72
CA CYS A 112 -9.69 -5.82 2.13
C CYS A 112 -9.10 -4.69 2.98
N VAL A 113 -9.96 -3.86 3.55
CA VAL A 113 -9.55 -2.69 4.34
C VAL A 113 -9.88 -2.91 5.81
N ALA A 114 -8.88 -2.68 6.68
CA ALA A 114 -9.08 -2.59 8.13
C ALA A 114 -8.88 -1.15 8.60
N ARG A 115 -9.74 -0.68 9.49
CA ARG A 115 -9.68 0.66 10.06
C ARG A 115 -9.74 0.61 11.58
N GLY A 116 -8.74 1.17 12.24
CA GLY A 116 -8.76 1.42 13.68
C GLY A 116 -9.10 2.86 14.02
N TYR A 117 -9.12 3.74 13.00
CA TYR A 117 -9.43 5.17 13.11
C TYR A 117 -10.34 5.60 11.98
N LEU A 118 -11.17 6.62 12.26
CA LEU A 118 -12.19 7.11 11.35
C LEU A 118 -11.62 8.21 10.43
N ILE A 119 -11.10 7.83 9.27
CA ILE A 119 -10.44 8.73 8.31
C ILE A 119 -10.76 8.36 6.86
N GLY A 120 -10.47 9.23 5.91
CA GLY A 120 -10.63 8.99 4.48
C GLY A 120 -12.07 8.69 4.07
N SER A 121 -12.29 7.68 3.22
CA SER A 121 -13.65 7.28 2.79
C SER A 121 -14.53 6.87 3.95
N GLY A 122 -13.97 6.19 4.98
CA GLY A 122 -14.73 5.84 6.18
C GLY A 122 -15.28 7.04 6.94
N TRP A 123 -14.48 8.12 7.07
CA TRP A 123 -14.98 9.38 7.63
C TRP A 123 -16.07 10.00 6.78
N SER A 124 -15.88 10.02 5.45
CA SER A 124 -16.90 10.54 4.53
C SER A 124 -18.23 9.80 4.61
N ASP A 125 -18.18 8.46 4.74
CA ASP A 125 -19.39 7.63 4.86
C ASP A 125 -20.08 7.85 6.20
N TYR A 126 -19.31 7.88 7.29
CA TYR A 126 -19.84 8.15 8.63
C TYR A 126 -20.52 9.51 8.72
N GLN A 127 -19.96 10.56 8.12
CA GLN A 127 -20.61 11.88 8.09
C GLN A 127 -21.98 11.87 7.42
N LYS A 128 -22.15 11.00 6.41
CA LYS A 128 -23.42 10.92 5.66
C LYS A 128 -24.46 10.03 6.34
N THR A 129 -24.03 8.94 6.96
CA THR A 129 -24.92 7.84 7.35
C THR A 129 -24.80 7.43 8.81
N GLY A 130 -23.77 7.86 9.55
CA GLY A 130 -23.45 7.33 10.88
C GLY A 130 -22.86 5.91 10.86
N ALA A 131 -22.57 5.37 9.66
CA ALA A 131 -22.08 4.01 9.48
C ALA A 131 -20.94 3.98 8.45
N VAL A 132 -20.15 2.90 8.44
CA VAL A 132 -19.14 2.59 7.42
C VAL A 132 -19.35 1.15 6.95
N CYS A 133 -19.53 0.93 5.65
CA CYS A 133 -19.80 -0.40 5.09
C CYS A 133 -20.95 -1.16 5.81
N GLY A 134 -22.00 -0.45 6.20
CA GLY A 134 -23.12 -1.02 6.96
C GLY A 134 -22.86 -1.20 8.47
N ILE A 135 -21.68 -0.93 8.97
CA ILE A 135 -21.34 -1.00 10.40
C ILE A 135 -21.73 0.34 11.05
N THR A 136 -22.78 0.33 11.87
CA THR A 136 -23.18 1.51 12.65
C THR A 136 -22.13 1.83 13.71
N LEU A 137 -21.68 3.09 13.75
CA LEU A 137 -20.69 3.56 14.71
C LEU A 137 -21.33 4.46 15.78
N PRO A 138 -20.70 4.65 16.94
CA PRO A 138 -21.18 5.58 17.96
C PRO A 138 -21.39 6.99 17.40
N ALA A 139 -22.47 7.66 17.87
CA ALA A 139 -22.72 9.04 17.47
C ALA A 139 -21.67 10.01 18.05
N GLY A 140 -21.39 11.10 17.32
CA GLY A 140 -20.51 12.17 17.80
C GLY A 140 -19.01 11.90 17.59
N LEU A 141 -18.62 10.85 16.87
CA LEU A 141 -17.22 10.65 16.48
C LEU A 141 -16.74 11.80 15.59
N ARG A 142 -15.51 12.21 15.79
CA ARG A 142 -14.83 13.23 14.98
C ARG A 142 -13.85 12.60 13.99
N GLN A 143 -13.39 13.40 13.04
CA GLN A 143 -12.34 12.96 12.11
C GLN A 143 -11.12 12.44 12.89
N ALA A 144 -10.52 11.37 12.42
CA ALA A 144 -9.41 10.66 13.06
C ALA A 144 -9.73 10.09 14.47
N ALA A 145 -11.01 10.03 14.91
CA ALA A 145 -11.38 9.36 16.15
C ALA A 145 -10.90 7.90 16.13
N ARG A 146 -10.33 7.44 17.25
CA ARG A 146 -10.01 6.02 17.44
C ARG A 146 -11.32 5.24 17.61
N LEU A 147 -11.46 4.16 16.86
CA LEU A 147 -12.60 3.25 16.98
C LEU A 147 -12.45 2.36 18.23
N PRO A 148 -13.56 1.94 18.87
CA PRO A 148 -13.52 1.05 20.02
C PRO A 148 -12.78 -0.27 19.69
N GLU A 149 -13.00 -0.80 18.49
CA GLU A 149 -12.29 -1.94 17.91
C GLU A 149 -12.04 -1.69 16.43
N PRO A 150 -11.01 -2.32 15.84
CA PRO A 150 -10.79 -2.23 14.40
C PRO A 150 -11.96 -2.85 13.64
N ILE A 151 -12.41 -2.16 12.59
CA ILE A 151 -13.49 -2.63 11.72
C ILE A 151 -12.95 -3.07 10.35
N PHE A 152 -13.61 -4.07 9.76
CA PHE A 152 -13.36 -4.52 8.41
C PHE A 152 -14.33 -3.84 7.44
N THR A 153 -13.80 -3.13 6.46
CA THR A 153 -14.57 -2.31 5.52
C THR A 153 -14.13 -2.61 4.08
N PRO A 154 -14.63 -3.70 3.48
CA PRO A 154 -14.23 -4.10 2.13
C PRO A 154 -14.62 -3.05 1.09
N ALA A 155 -13.92 -3.07 -0.06
CA ALA A 155 -14.28 -2.29 -1.22
C ALA A 155 -14.26 -3.18 -2.48
N THR A 156 -14.96 -2.76 -3.52
CA THR A 156 -14.81 -3.34 -4.85
C THR A 156 -13.42 -3.05 -5.39
N LYS A 157 -12.89 -3.94 -6.22
CA LYS A 157 -11.71 -3.67 -7.03
C LYS A 157 -12.19 -3.24 -8.41
N ALA A 158 -12.35 -1.92 -8.60
CA ALA A 158 -12.89 -1.39 -9.84
C ALA A 158 -11.94 -1.64 -11.02
N VAL A 159 -12.46 -2.16 -12.12
CA VAL A 159 -11.72 -2.25 -13.39
C VAL A 159 -11.59 -0.86 -14.02
N THR A 160 -12.61 -0.02 -13.83
CA THR A 160 -12.64 1.39 -14.27
C THR A 160 -13.32 2.25 -13.20
N GLY A 161 -12.81 3.45 -12.96
CA GLY A 161 -13.35 4.36 -11.94
C GLY A 161 -12.61 4.24 -10.60
N HIS A 162 -13.34 4.41 -9.51
CA HIS A 162 -12.81 4.34 -8.14
C HIS A 162 -13.35 3.11 -7.42
N ASP A 163 -12.54 2.59 -6.50
CA ASP A 163 -12.98 1.54 -5.59
C ASP A 163 -14.07 2.08 -4.67
N GLU A 164 -15.19 1.34 -4.55
CA GLU A 164 -16.33 1.73 -3.75
C GLU A 164 -16.41 0.87 -2.49
N ASN A 165 -16.60 1.50 -1.33
CA ASN A 165 -16.87 0.79 -0.09
C ASN A 165 -18.15 -0.03 -0.23
N ILE A 166 -18.09 -1.32 0.12
CA ILE A 166 -19.23 -2.25 0.08
C ILE A 166 -19.49 -2.86 1.46
N GLY A 167 -20.71 -3.30 1.68
CA GLY A 167 -21.08 -4.06 2.88
C GLY A 167 -20.50 -5.48 2.88
N PHE A 168 -20.42 -6.09 4.06
CA PHE A 168 -19.91 -7.46 4.17
C PHE A 168 -20.76 -8.48 3.38
N ASP A 169 -22.08 -8.33 3.38
CA ASP A 169 -22.96 -9.25 2.62
C ASP A 169 -22.82 -9.07 1.10
N GLU A 170 -22.51 -7.87 0.63
CA GLU A 170 -22.17 -7.64 -0.78
C GLU A 170 -20.84 -8.34 -1.14
N MET A 171 -19.84 -8.25 -0.27
CA MET A 171 -18.59 -9.02 -0.45
C MET A 171 -18.87 -10.53 -0.46
N VAL A 172 -19.75 -11.03 0.43
CA VAL A 172 -20.16 -12.44 0.45
C VAL A 172 -20.79 -12.87 -0.88
N ALA A 173 -21.57 -12.01 -1.51
CA ALA A 173 -22.15 -12.31 -2.83
C ALA A 173 -21.07 -12.44 -3.93
N VAL A 174 -19.92 -11.76 -3.77
CA VAL A 174 -18.82 -11.78 -4.75
C VAL A 174 -17.87 -12.96 -4.56
N VAL A 175 -17.45 -13.26 -3.32
CA VAL A 175 -16.38 -14.24 -3.03
C VAL A 175 -16.86 -15.47 -2.27
N GLY A 176 -18.12 -15.54 -1.88
CA GLY A 176 -18.69 -16.59 -1.03
C GLY A 176 -18.42 -16.35 0.46
N ARG A 177 -19.31 -16.89 1.31
CA ARG A 177 -19.31 -16.62 2.76
C ARG A 177 -18.03 -17.09 3.46
N GLU A 178 -17.61 -18.32 3.21
CA GLU A 178 -16.40 -18.87 3.84
C GLU A 178 -15.16 -18.04 3.50
N THR A 179 -14.99 -17.69 2.23
CA THR A 179 -13.88 -16.85 1.77
C THR A 179 -13.94 -15.46 2.40
N ALA A 180 -15.12 -14.82 2.41
CA ALA A 180 -15.30 -13.49 2.99
C ALA A 180 -14.95 -13.46 4.48
N GLU A 181 -15.38 -14.46 5.25
CA GLU A 181 -15.06 -14.59 6.67
C GLU A 181 -13.57 -14.79 6.92
N ARG A 182 -12.89 -15.61 6.11
CA ARG A 182 -11.44 -15.82 6.20
C ARG A 182 -10.67 -14.57 5.83
N LEU A 183 -11.05 -13.86 4.77
CA LEU A 183 -10.42 -12.60 4.36
C LEU A 183 -10.58 -11.53 5.45
N ARG A 184 -11.76 -11.40 6.05
CA ARG A 184 -12.01 -10.51 7.19
C ARG A 184 -11.10 -10.83 8.38
N ALA A 185 -11.05 -12.10 8.76
CA ALA A 185 -10.25 -12.54 9.90
C ALA A 185 -8.74 -12.28 9.67
N LEU A 186 -8.22 -12.62 8.49
CA LEU A 186 -6.82 -12.37 8.12
C LEU A 186 -6.52 -10.87 8.11
N THR A 187 -7.39 -10.06 7.52
CA THR A 187 -7.20 -8.61 7.41
C THR A 187 -7.11 -7.95 8.79
N LEU A 188 -8.06 -8.28 9.68
CA LEU A 188 -8.06 -7.75 11.06
C LEU A 188 -6.87 -8.25 11.87
N SER A 189 -6.44 -9.50 11.69
CA SER A 189 -5.24 -10.05 12.33
C SER A 189 -3.98 -9.32 11.89
N ILE A 190 -3.79 -9.13 10.56
CA ILE A 190 -2.65 -8.41 10.00
C ILE A 190 -2.64 -6.96 10.51
N TYR A 191 -3.79 -6.28 10.46
CA TYR A 191 -3.91 -4.92 10.96
C TYR A 191 -3.53 -4.82 12.44
N THR A 192 -4.09 -5.67 13.30
CA THR A 192 -3.85 -5.64 14.75
C THR A 192 -2.38 -5.86 15.08
N ARG A 193 -1.73 -6.84 14.43
CA ARG A 193 -0.29 -7.11 14.62
C ARG A 193 0.56 -5.96 14.10
N GLY A 194 0.24 -5.41 12.94
CA GLY A 194 0.92 -4.24 12.36
C GLY A 194 0.77 -3.00 13.22
N ALA A 195 -0.44 -2.73 13.73
CA ALA A 195 -0.72 -1.60 14.60
C ALA A 195 0.04 -1.69 15.94
N ALA A 196 0.03 -2.88 16.57
CA ALA A 196 0.78 -3.11 17.80
C ALA A 196 2.30 -2.90 17.60
N TYR A 197 2.85 -3.37 16.48
CA TYR A 197 4.25 -3.12 16.16
C TYR A 197 4.53 -1.63 15.91
N ALA A 198 3.71 -0.96 15.10
CA ALA A 198 3.86 0.46 14.78
C ALA A 198 3.83 1.33 16.06
N GLU A 199 2.98 0.99 17.04
CA GLU A 199 2.90 1.66 18.33
C GLU A 199 4.24 1.60 19.08
N THR A 200 4.96 0.46 19.04
CA THR A 200 6.32 0.35 19.64
C THR A 200 7.35 1.29 18.96
N LYS A 201 7.04 1.78 17.77
CA LYS A 201 7.85 2.74 17.01
C LYS A 201 7.36 4.18 17.12
N GLY A 202 6.40 4.46 17.99
CA GLY A 202 5.79 5.77 18.13
C GLY A 202 4.89 6.18 16.97
N LEU A 203 4.38 5.19 16.20
CA LEU A 203 3.48 5.40 15.07
C LEU A 203 2.09 4.82 15.36
N ILE A 204 1.08 5.50 14.85
CA ILE A 204 -0.29 5.00 14.76
C ILE A 204 -0.51 4.48 13.34
N LEU A 205 -0.91 3.22 13.20
CA LEU A 205 -1.46 2.68 11.97
C LEU A 205 -2.97 2.94 11.95
N ALA A 206 -3.42 3.90 11.17
CA ALA A 206 -4.83 4.30 11.19
C ALA A 206 -5.73 3.35 10.42
N ASP A 207 -5.32 2.99 9.23
CA ASP A 207 -5.99 2.02 8.36
C ASP A 207 -4.98 1.35 7.42
N THR A 208 -5.39 0.25 6.81
CA THR A 208 -4.63 -0.43 5.78
C THR A 208 -5.55 -1.07 4.76
N LYS A 209 -5.10 -1.13 3.51
CA LYS A 209 -5.70 -1.85 2.40
C LYS A 209 -4.81 -3.03 2.03
N LEU A 210 -5.38 -4.21 1.95
CA LEU A 210 -4.71 -5.47 1.62
C LEU A 210 -5.38 -6.12 0.42
N GLU A 211 -4.60 -6.83 -0.37
CA GLU A 211 -5.08 -7.66 -1.46
C GLU A 211 -4.74 -9.12 -1.20
N PHE A 212 -5.65 -10.00 -1.57
CA PHE A 212 -5.49 -11.44 -1.45
C PHE A 212 -5.82 -12.13 -2.76
N GLY A 213 -5.26 -13.32 -2.93
CA GLY A 213 -5.54 -14.19 -4.06
C GLY A 213 -5.40 -15.66 -3.68
N LEU A 214 -5.67 -16.53 -4.63
CA LEU A 214 -5.45 -17.97 -4.48
C LEU A 214 -4.10 -18.35 -5.10
N VAL A 215 -3.28 -19.05 -4.33
CA VAL A 215 -2.09 -19.76 -4.78
C VAL A 215 -2.27 -21.21 -4.39
N ASP A 216 -2.30 -22.11 -5.36
CA ASP A 216 -2.54 -23.54 -5.14
C ASP A 216 -3.79 -23.82 -4.28
N GLY A 217 -4.88 -23.05 -4.49
CA GLY A 217 -6.12 -23.14 -3.74
C GLY A 217 -6.08 -22.56 -2.32
N CYS A 218 -4.96 -21.99 -1.89
CA CYS A 218 -4.80 -21.38 -0.57
C CYS A 218 -4.96 -19.85 -0.64
N ILE A 219 -5.73 -19.27 0.28
CA ILE A 219 -5.82 -17.81 0.43
C ILE A 219 -4.45 -17.25 0.84
N THR A 220 -3.92 -16.37 0.02
CA THR A 220 -2.55 -15.88 0.10
C THR A 220 -2.56 -14.35 0.03
N LEU A 221 -1.83 -13.69 0.91
CA LEU A 221 -1.61 -12.23 0.86
C LEU A 221 -0.73 -11.89 -0.34
N ILE A 222 -1.17 -10.96 -1.15
CA ILE A 222 -0.49 -10.54 -2.38
C ILE A 222 -0.25 -9.02 -2.41
N ASP A 223 0.41 -8.56 -3.46
CA ASP A 223 0.74 -7.15 -3.74
C ASP A 223 1.67 -6.56 -2.69
N GLU A 224 1.26 -5.54 -1.96
CA GLU A 224 2.02 -4.91 -0.88
C GLU A 224 1.32 -5.05 0.46
N VAL A 225 2.07 -4.92 1.54
CA VAL A 225 1.52 -5.02 2.87
C VAL A 225 2.06 -3.91 3.78
N LEU A 226 1.14 -3.18 4.42
CA LEU A 226 1.43 -2.18 5.46
C LEU A 226 2.48 -1.13 5.03
N THR A 227 2.52 -0.77 3.76
CA THR A 227 3.39 0.30 3.25
C THR A 227 2.70 1.65 3.38
N PRO A 228 3.44 2.77 3.28
CA PRO A 228 2.83 4.10 3.23
C PRO A 228 1.90 4.34 2.03
N ASP A 229 1.91 3.48 1.01
CA ASP A 229 0.98 3.56 -0.12
C ASP A 229 -0.35 2.86 0.17
N SER A 230 -0.33 1.75 0.90
CA SER A 230 -1.51 0.98 1.29
C SER A 230 -2.06 1.34 2.66
N SER A 231 -1.34 2.12 3.47
CA SER A 231 -1.65 2.38 4.88
C SER A 231 -1.38 3.82 5.28
N ARG A 232 -2.16 4.33 6.24
CA ARG A 232 -1.90 5.63 6.87
C ARG A 232 -1.15 5.43 8.18
N TYR A 233 0.06 6.00 8.24
CA TYR A 233 0.86 6.07 9.45
C TYR A 233 0.93 7.50 9.96
N TRP A 234 0.61 7.71 11.23
CA TRP A 234 0.69 9.00 11.90
C TRP A 234 1.75 8.96 13.01
N PRO A 235 2.59 9.99 13.18
CA PRO A 235 3.37 10.15 14.41
C PRO A 235 2.42 10.24 15.60
N ALA A 236 2.60 9.37 16.60
CA ALA A 236 1.72 9.36 17.78
C ALA A 236 1.79 10.67 18.56
N ALA A 237 2.95 11.34 18.57
CA ALA A 237 3.15 12.63 19.23
C ALA A 237 2.32 13.78 18.60
N ASP A 238 2.03 13.69 17.30
CA ASP A 238 1.32 14.72 16.55
C ASP A 238 -0.18 14.39 16.36
N TYR A 239 -0.61 13.22 16.85
CA TYR A 239 -1.99 12.79 16.70
C TYR A 239 -2.94 13.66 17.51
N ARG A 240 -3.98 14.14 16.83
CA ARG A 240 -5.12 14.84 17.45
C ARG A 240 -6.40 14.45 16.75
N GLU A 241 -7.41 14.14 17.55
CA GLU A 241 -8.77 13.91 17.05
C GLU A 241 -9.41 15.22 16.59
N GLY A 242 -10.21 15.15 15.54
CA GLY A 242 -10.93 16.30 14.95
C GLY A 242 -10.24 16.97 13.79
N ILE A 243 -9.03 16.56 13.47
CA ILE A 243 -8.26 17.04 12.30
C ILE A 243 -7.70 15.86 11.49
N SER A 244 -7.21 16.10 10.28
CA SER A 244 -6.39 15.12 9.56
C SER A 244 -4.96 15.17 10.14
N PRO A 245 -4.47 14.12 10.85
CA PRO A 245 -3.14 14.15 11.40
C PRO A 245 -2.07 14.19 10.30
N PRO A 246 -0.87 14.75 10.59
CA PRO A 246 0.29 14.59 9.72
C PRO A 246 0.55 13.11 9.44
N SER A 247 0.84 12.76 8.19
CA SER A 247 0.96 11.37 7.79
C SER A 247 2.24 11.13 6.99
N PHE A 248 2.75 9.88 7.04
CA PHE A 248 3.84 9.43 6.19
C PHE A 248 3.37 9.00 4.79
N ASP A 249 2.07 9.03 4.55
CA ASP A 249 1.48 8.72 3.24
C ASP A 249 1.52 9.91 2.28
N LYS A 250 0.70 9.84 1.25
CA LYS A 250 0.56 10.86 0.19
C LYS A 250 -0.16 12.14 0.63
N GLN A 251 -0.43 12.36 1.94
CA GLN A 251 -1.24 13.51 2.37
C GLN A 251 -0.61 14.84 1.97
N PHE A 252 0.72 14.97 2.12
CA PHE A 252 1.43 16.17 1.70
C PHE A 252 1.25 16.49 0.20
N VAL A 253 1.26 15.45 -0.65
CA VAL A 253 0.99 15.61 -2.08
C VAL A 253 -0.47 15.95 -2.33
N ARG A 254 -1.41 15.32 -1.61
CA ARG A 254 -2.84 15.66 -1.74
C ARG A 254 -3.11 17.11 -1.37
N ASP A 255 -2.54 17.59 -0.26
CA ASP A 255 -2.67 18.98 0.19
C ASP A 255 -2.14 19.96 -0.87
N TYR A 256 -0.98 19.65 -1.48
CA TYR A 256 -0.46 20.42 -2.59
C TYR A 256 -1.43 20.43 -3.79
N LEU A 257 -1.91 19.25 -4.21
CA LEU A 257 -2.84 19.13 -5.34
C LEU A 257 -4.15 19.88 -5.10
N GLU A 258 -4.64 19.89 -3.87
CA GLU A 258 -5.82 20.68 -3.48
C GLU A 258 -5.52 22.19 -3.50
N SER A 259 -4.32 22.59 -3.05
CA SER A 259 -3.91 24.01 -3.06
C SER A 259 -3.85 24.62 -4.46
N ILE A 260 -3.56 23.81 -5.48
CA ILE A 260 -3.53 24.21 -6.89
C ILE A 260 -4.88 23.94 -7.61
N HIS A 261 -5.92 23.54 -6.86
CA HIS A 261 -7.24 23.18 -7.40
C HIS A 261 -7.18 22.12 -8.52
N PHE A 262 -6.34 21.11 -8.34
CA PHE A 262 -6.22 20.03 -9.32
C PHE A 262 -7.55 19.30 -9.52
N ALA A 263 -7.97 19.17 -10.79
CA ALA A 263 -9.27 18.60 -11.17
C ALA A 263 -9.43 17.09 -10.91
N LYS A 264 -8.38 16.42 -10.37
CA LYS A 264 -8.36 14.97 -10.06
C LYS A 264 -8.60 14.07 -11.27
N THR A 265 -8.24 14.57 -12.46
CA THR A 265 -8.35 13.85 -13.73
C THR A 265 -7.01 13.83 -14.46
N PRO A 266 -6.68 12.78 -15.23
CA PRO A 266 -5.48 12.76 -16.06
C PRO A 266 -5.44 13.88 -17.11
N PRO A 267 -4.22 14.36 -17.47
CA PRO A 267 -2.93 13.95 -16.96
C PRO A 267 -2.59 14.55 -15.59
N GLY A 268 -1.82 13.79 -14.76
CA GLY A 268 -1.32 14.32 -13.50
C GLY A 268 -0.30 15.44 -13.70
N PRO A 269 -0.32 16.47 -12.84
CA PRO A 269 0.64 17.57 -12.92
C PRO A 269 2.06 17.15 -12.57
N THR A 270 3.04 17.96 -12.99
CA THR A 270 4.41 17.87 -12.50
C THR A 270 4.48 18.46 -11.09
N LEU A 271 4.98 17.67 -10.14
CA LEU A 271 5.17 18.12 -8.77
C LEU A 271 6.42 19.04 -8.69
N PRO A 272 6.37 20.15 -7.93
CA PRO A 272 7.53 21.01 -7.68
C PRO A 272 8.66 20.26 -6.98
N PRO A 273 9.92 20.66 -7.19
CA PRO A 273 11.09 19.99 -6.60
C PRO A 273 11.07 19.88 -5.07
N ASP A 274 10.54 20.88 -4.37
CA ASP A 274 10.41 20.87 -2.92
C ASP A 274 9.33 19.88 -2.44
N VAL A 275 8.22 19.75 -3.17
CA VAL A 275 7.17 18.73 -2.92
C VAL A 275 7.75 17.32 -3.12
N VAL A 276 8.50 17.12 -4.21
CA VAL A 276 9.18 15.85 -4.50
C VAL A 276 10.16 15.49 -3.38
N ALA A 277 11.02 16.44 -2.99
CA ALA A 277 12.05 16.22 -1.97
C ALA A 277 11.44 15.86 -0.60
N ARG A 278 10.42 16.61 -0.16
CA ARG A 278 9.72 16.35 1.10
C ARG A 278 8.96 15.02 1.07
N THR A 279 8.33 14.70 -0.04
CA THR A 279 7.65 13.42 -0.21
C THR A 279 8.65 12.27 -0.13
N SER A 280 9.77 12.35 -0.85
CA SER A 280 10.83 11.35 -0.77
C SER A 280 11.35 11.17 0.66
N GLU A 281 11.58 12.26 1.40
CA GLU A 281 12.04 12.16 2.79
C GLU A 281 11.00 11.49 3.69
N LYS A 282 9.69 11.74 3.52
CA LYS A 282 8.63 11.07 4.28
C LYS A 282 8.61 9.56 4.06
N TYR A 283 8.78 9.07 2.82
CA TYR A 283 8.91 7.64 2.55
C TYR A 283 10.15 7.03 3.23
N ARG A 284 11.28 7.71 3.14
CA ARG A 284 12.53 7.26 3.78
C ARG A 284 12.47 7.30 5.30
N GLU A 285 11.79 8.30 5.87
CA GLU A 285 11.54 8.41 7.31
C GLU A 285 10.67 7.26 7.80
N ALA A 286 9.56 6.96 7.11
CA ALA A 286 8.70 5.81 7.42
C ALA A 286 9.50 4.50 7.43
N PHE A 287 10.35 4.28 6.42
CA PHE A 287 11.22 3.12 6.35
C PHE A 287 12.15 3.03 7.57
N ARG A 288 12.88 4.10 7.89
CA ARG A 288 13.81 4.12 9.03
C ARG A 288 13.13 3.85 10.35
N VAL A 289 11.97 4.44 10.57
CA VAL A 289 11.21 4.28 11.83
C VAL A 289 10.69 2.85 11.94
N LEU A 290 10.04 2.33 10.90
CA LEU A 290 9.44 0.98 10.94
C LEU A 290 10.49 -0.13 11.01
N THR A 291 11.64 0.02 10.34
CA THR A 291 12.68 -1.04 10.31
C THR A 291 13.75 -0.87 11.39
N GLY A 292 13.70 0.19 12.19
CA GLY A 292 14.67 0.42 13.27
C GLY A 292 15.99 1.04 12.82
N GLY A 293 16.00 1.76 11.70
CA GLY A 293 17.16 2.58 11.29
C GLY A 293 18.13 1.91 10.31
N GLY A 294 17.76 0.78 9.72
CA GLY A 294 18.55 0.16 8.65
C GLY A 294 18.69 1.07 7.42
N THR A 295 19.80 0.96 6.70
CA THR A 295 19.90 1.48 5.34
C THR A 295 19.12 0.58 4.39
N ILE A 296 18.59 1.12 3.29
CA ILE A 296 17.87 0.30 2.30
C ILE A 296 18.74 -0.88 1.83
N HIS A 297 20.06 -0.69 1.70
CA HIS A 297 21.02 -1.76 1.38
C HIS A 297 21.33 -2.74 2.54
N ALA A 298 20.91 -2.48 3.76
CA ALA A 298 21.24 -3.32 4.93
C ALA A 298 20.21 -4.41 5.23
N LEU A 299 19.04 -4.40 4.60
CA LEU A 299 18.03 -5.47 4.74
C LEU A 299 18.34 -6.71 3.86
N ALA A 300 19.37 -6.65 3.04
CA ALA A 300 19.79 -7.73 2.14
C ALA A 300 20.85 -8.69 2.77
N ARG A 301 21.08 -8.64 4.10
CA ARG A 301 22.00 -9.54 4.80
C ARG A 301 21.31 -10.29 5.93
#